data_f3daea7f75e5efd192086d29f3ef3afb
#
_entry.id   f3daea7f75e5efd192086d29f3ef3afb
#
_cell.length_a   1.000
_cell.length_b   1.000
_cell.length_c   1.000
_cell.angle_alpha   90.00
_cell.angle_beta   90.00
_cell.angle_gamma   90.00
#
_symmetry.space_group_name_H-M   'P 1'
#
loop_
_entity.id
_entity.type
_entity.pdbx_description
1 polymer ?
#
loop_
_entity_poly.entity_id
_entity_poly.type
_entity_poly.pdbx_seq_one_letter_code
_entity_poly.pdbx_strand_id
1 'polypeptide(L)'
;MQYEKDKQDYFIYIEKNEKVMHSLTKFCLDNNIQNGKISGIGAVKMTEIGAYDIVKKEYLKKEYSDVFELVSFEGNVTLKESQPFVHAHVVLSD
;
A
#
# COMPACT_ATOMS: atom_id res chain seq x y z
N MET A 1 -11.74 -0.19 8.06
CA MET A 1 -10.40 -0.62 8.48
C MET A 1 -10.38 -0.77 10.00
N GLN A 2 -9.79 -1.84 10.45
CA GLN A 2 -9.61 -2.11 11.88
C GLN A 2 -8.13 -2.25 12.17
N TYR A 3 -7.72 -1.95 13.39
CA TYR A 3 -6.33 -2.14 13.76
C TYR A 3 -6.18 -2.37 15.25
N GLU A 4 -5.08 -3.01 15.61
CA GLU A 4 -4.62 -3.16 16.99
C GLU A 4 -3.18 -2.71 17.09
N LYS A 5 -2.85 -2.07 18.19
CA LYS A 5 -1.48 -1.62 18.47
C LYS A 5 -0.87 -2.51 19.54
N ASP A 6 0.33 -3.03 19.28
CA ASP A 6 1.13 -3.75 20.25
C ASP A 6 2.52 -3.11 20.31
N LYS A 7 2.82 -2.42 21.41
CA LYS A 7 4.05 -1.63 21.56
C LYS A 7 4.17 -0.60 20.44
N GLN A 8 5.13 -0.77 19.54
CA GLN A 8 5.34 0.15 18.41
C GLN A 8 4.83 -0.43 17.10
N ASP A 9 4.23 -1.62 17.14
CA ASP A 9 3.72 -2.30 15.96
C ASP A 9 2.21 -2.15 15.85
N TYR A 10 1.72 -2.21 14.63
CA TYR A 10 0.30 -2.17 14.33
C TYR A 10 -0.07 -3.36 13.46
N PHE A 11 -1.17 -4.02 13.82
CA PHE A 11 -1.80 -5.04 13.00
C PHE A 11 -3.02 -4.40 12.36
N ILE A 12 -3.04 -4.30 11.04
CA ILE A 12 -4.06 -3.56 10.30
C ILE A 12 -4.85 -4.51 9.41
N TYR A 13 -6.16 -4.46 9.53
CA TYR A 13 -7.09 -5.19 8.68
C TYR A 13 -7.84 -4.19 7.80
N ILE A 14 -7.60 -4.29 6.50
CA ILE A 14 -8.28 -3.47 5.50
C ILE A 14 -9.45 -4.27 4.95
N GLU A 15 -10.65 -3.74 5.12
CA GLU A 15 -11.88 -4.44 4.79
C GLU A 15 -12.21 -4.32 3.31
N LYS A 16 -13.15 -5.17 2.90
CA LYS A 16 -13.67 -5.15 1.53
C LYS A 16 -14.17 -3.75 1.16
N ASN A 17 -13.91 -3.35 -0.08
CA ASN A 17 -14.27 -2.05 -0.65
C ASN A 17 -13.46 -0.87 -0.15
N GLU A 18 -12.48 -1.08 0.70
CA GLU A 18 -11.53 -0.04 1.07
C GLU A 18 -10.32 -0.06 0.11
N LYS A 19 -9.83 1.12 -0.23
CA LYS A 19 -8.64 1.26 -1.07
C LYS A 19 -7.39 1.11 -0.21
N VAL A 20 -6.52 0.15 -0.55
CA VAL A 20 -5.38 -0.21 0.28
C VAL A 20 -4.45 0.98 0.51
N MET A 21 -3.98 1.62 -0.56
CA MET A 21 -3.01 2.71 -0.42
C MET A 21 -3.61 3.93 0.26
N HIS A 22 -4.84 4.25 -0.04
CA HIS A 22 -5.55 5.35 0.62
C HIS A 22 -5.74 5.08 2.11
N SER A 23 -6.16 3.86 2.46
CA SER A 23 -6.36 3.46 3.86
C SER A 23 -5.06 3.51 4.66
N LEU A 24 -3.97 3.02 4.09
CA LEU A 24 -2.66 3.04 4.75
C LEU A 24 -2.14 4.46 4.93
N THR A 25 -2.27 5.31 3.92
CA THR A 25 -1.83 6.70 4.01
C THR A 25 -2.62 7.45 5.06
N LYS A 26 -3.94 7.29 5.06
CA LYS A 26 -4.81 7.91 6.07
C LYS A 26 -4.49 7.42 7.47
N PHE A 27 -4.23 6.13 7.63
CA PHE A 27 -3.83 5.56 8.92
C PHE A 27 -2.54 6.20 9.44
N CYS A 28 -1.55 6.34 8.58
CA CYS A 28 -0.29 6.97 8.96
C CYS A 28 -0.47 8.44 9.34
N LEU A 29 -1.32 9.14 8.61
CA LEU A 29 -1.62 10.54 8.91
C LEU A 29 -2.34 10.66 10.26
N ASP A 30 -3.38 9.85 10.48
CA ASP A 30 -4.18 9.92 11.71
C ASP A 30 -3.40 9.52 12.96
N ASN A 31 -2.40 8.65 12.81
CA ASN A 31 -1.60 8.15 13.93
C ASN A 31 -0.20 8.77 14.01
N ASN A 32 0.03 9.81 13.21
CA ASN A 32 1.30 10.56 13.19
C ASN A 32 2.51 9.65 12.93
N ILE A 33 2.36 8.71 12.01
CA ILE A 33 3.46 7.84 11.60
C ILE A 33 4.19 8.49 10.43
N GLN A 34 5.44 8.86 10.66
CA GLN A 34 6.25 9.58 9.68
C GLN A 34 7.27 8.69 8.99
N ASN A 35 7.55 7.53 9.56
CA ASN A 35 8.42 6.53 8.96
C ASN A 35 8.03 5.17 9.49
N GLY A 36 8.31 4.14 8.73
CA GLY A 36 7.98 2.79 9.13
C GLY A 36 8.13 1.80 7.99
N LYS A 37 7.93 0.56 8.34
CA LYS A 37 7.95 -0.56 7.40
C LYS A 37 6.60 -1.24 7.42
N ILE A 38 6.13 -1.64 6.25
CA ILE A 38 4.85 -2.31 6.08
C ILE A 38 5.07 -3.64 5.37
N SER A 39 4.45 -4.70 5.88
CA SER A 39 4.37 -5.95 5.14
C SER A 39 2.94 -6.50 5.27
N GLY A 40 2.49 -7.22 4.25
CA GLY A 40 1.13 -7.73 4.28
C GLY A 40 0.84 -8.73 3.17
N ILE A 41 -0.31 -9.34 3.31
CA ILE A 41 -0.87 -10.27 2.33
C ILE A 41 -2.39 -10.08 2.29
N GLY A 42 -3.03 -10.64 1.29
CA GLY A 42 -4.48 -10.58 1.20
C GLY A 42 -5.00 -10.89 -0.19
N ALA A 43 -6.16 -10.33 -0.50
CA ALA A 43 -6.75 -10.38 -1.83
C ALA A 43 -7.16 -8.98 -2.24
N VAL A 44 -6.99 -8.67 -3.51
CA VAL A 44 -7.29 -7.34 -4.03
C VAL A 44 -8.08 -7.43 -5.33
N LYS A 45 -8.82 -6.38 -5.62
CA LYS A 45 -9.62 -6.27 -6.82
C LYS A 45 -9.45 -4.87 -7.39
N MET A 46 -9.63 -4.72 -8.70
CA MET A 46 -9.52 -3.41 -9.36
C MET A 46 -8.14 -2.78 -9.12
N THR A 47 -7.10 -3.52 -9.43
CA THR A 47 -5.73 -3.15 -9.09
C THR A 47 -5.09 -2.34 -10.20
N GLU A 48 -4.44 -1.24 -9.83
CA GLU A 48 -3.57 -0.48 -10.72
C GLU A 48 -2.12 -0.72 -10.33
N ILE A 49 -1.32 -1.14 -11.28
CA ILE A 49 0.12 -1.40 -11.07
C ILE A 49 0.90 -0.46 -11.98
N GLY A 50 1.98 0.08 -11.44
CA GLY A 50 2.83 0.98 -12.18
C GLY A 50 4.29 0.56 -12.17
N ALA A 51 5.00 0.96 -13.23
CA ALA A 51 6.44 0.80 -13.34
C ALA A 51 7.02 2.03 -14.04
N TYR A 52 8.20 2.43 -13.62
CA TYR A 52 8.88 3.58 -14.23
C TYR A 52 9.70 3.13 -15.44
N ASP A 53 9.42 3.74 -16.60
CA ASP A 53 10.19 3.50 -17.82
C ASP A 53 11.34 4.50 -17.88
N ILE A 54 12.56 4.00 -17.70
CA ILE A 54 13.78 4.82 -17.65
C ILE A 54 14.05 5.47 -19.01
N VAL A 55 13.75 4.78 -20.09
CA VAL A 55 14.03 5.27 -21.46
C VAL A 55 13.09 6.42 -21.82
N LYS A 56 11.79 6.23 -21.60
CA LYS A 56 10.78 7.25 -21.89
C LYS A 56 10.65 8.29 -20.79
N LYS A 57 11.25 8.03 -19.63
CA LYS A 57 11.17 8.88 -18.43
C LYS A 57 9.73 9.14 -18.00
N GLU A 58 8.90 8.09 -18.06
CA GLU A 58 7.51 8.17 -17.66
C GLU A 58 7.12 6.97 -16.82
N TYR A 59 6.07 7.13 -16.02
CA TYR A 59 5.52 6.08 -15.17
C TYR A 59 4.39 5.38 -15.93
N LEU A 60 4.58 4.08 -16.18
CA LEU A 60 3.59 3.28 -16.89
C LEU A 60 2.62 2.66 -15.89
N LYS A 61 1.33 2.80 -16.16
CA LYS A 61 0.28 2.26 -15.31
C LYS A 61 -0.58 1.28 -16.09
N LYS A 62 -1.03 0.24 -15.41
CA LYS A 62 -1.96 -0.73 -15.98
C LYS A 62 -2.98 -1.14 -14.92
N GLU A 63 -4.26 -1.13 -15.30
CA GLU A 63 -5.36 -1.51 -14.43
C GLU A 63 -5.83 -2.92 -14.75
N TYR A 64 -6.17 -3.67 -13.69
CA TYR A 64 -6.71 -5.02 -13.76
C TYR A 64 -7.99 -5.05 -12.95
N SER A 65 -9.08 -5.53 -13.54
CA SER A 65 -10.38 -5.58 -12.87
C SER A 65 -10.63 -6.89 -12.12
N ASP A 66 -9.78 -7.89 -12.33
CA ASP A 66 -9.95 -9.20 -11.71
C ASP A 66 -9.59 -9.20 -10.23
N VAL A 67 -9.97 -10.26 -9.54
CA VAL A 67 -9.55 -10.50 -8.16
C VAL A 67 -8.21 -11.24 -8.19
N PHE A 68 -7.24 -10.72 -7.45
CA PHE A 68 -5.92 -11.32 -7.32
C PHE A 68 -5.59 -11.63 -5.86
N GLU A 69 -4.83 -12.70 -5.65
CA GLU A 69 -4.13 -12.89 -4.38
C GLU A 69 -3.03 -11.86 -4.26
N LEU A 70 -3.00 -11.14 -3.15
CA LEU A 70 -1.86 -10.30 -2.80
C LEU A 70 -0.86 -11.18 -2.06
N VAL A 71 0.07 -11.74 -2.81
CA VAL A 71 1.05 -12.69 -2.28
C VAL A 71 2.05 -11.99 -1.37
N SER A 72 2.43 -10.78 -1.73
CA SER A 72 3.40 -10.00 -0.97
C SER A 72 3.15 -8.52 -1.15
N PHE A 73 3.15 -7.80 -0.05
CA PHE A 73 3.15 -6.35 -0.01
C PHE A 73 4.30 -5.95 0.91
N GLU A 74 5.34 -5.35 0.34
CA GLU A 74 6.48 -4.87 1.11
C GLU A 74 6.68 -3.40 0.82
N GLY A 75 6.59 -2.59 1.85
CA GLY A 75 6.67 -1.15 1.67
C GLY A 75 7.30 -0.44 2.83
N ASN A 76 7.43 0.85 2.65
CA ASN A 76 7.86 1.74 3.71
C ASN A 76 7.06 3.04 3.68
N VAL A 77 7.09 3.70 4.82
CA VAL A 77 6.49 5.02 4.98
C VAL A 77 7.62 6.02 5.15
N THR A 78 7.57 7.08 4.37
CA THR A 78 8.49 8.21 4.47
C THR A 78 7.67 9.48 4.40
N LEU A 79 8.33 10.62 4.58
CA LEU A 79 7.69 11.92 4.37
C LEU A 79 7.98 12.40 2.96
N LYS A 80 6.94 12.84 2.28
CA LYS A 80 7.05 13.52 1.00
C LYS A 80 6.24 14.81 1.11
N GLU A 81 6.90 15.94 0.95
CA GLU A 81 6.27 17.25 1.11
C GLU A 81 5.54 17.37 2.46
N SER A 82 6.20 16.88 3.52
CA SER A 82 5.71 16.89 4.90
C SER A 82 4.47 16.02 5.15
N GLN A 83 4.14 15.15 4.22
CA GLN A 83 3.01 14.20 4.35
C GLN A 83 3.51 12.76 4.31
N PRO A 84 2.85 11.83 5.01
CA PRO A 84 3.19 10.41 4.89
C PRO A 84 3.02 9.94 3.45
N PHE A 85 4.02 9.22 2.97
CA PHE A 85 4.00 8.62 1.64
C PHE A 85 4.34 7.14 1.76
N VAL A 86 3.47 6.29 1.25
CA VAL A 86 3.66 4.84 1.26
C VAL A 86 4.21 4.41 -0.09
N HIS A 87 5.39 3.83 -0.09
CA HIS A 87 6.03 3.24 -1.26
C HIS A 87 6.05 1.74 -1.07
N ALA A 88 5.50 0.98 -2.01
CA ALA A 88 5.38 -0.46 -1.86
C ALA A 88 5.63 -1.19 -3.16
N HIS A 89 6.20 -2.38 -3.03
CA HIS A 89 6.30 -3.37 -4.09
C HIS A 89 5.33 -4.50 -3.78
N VAL A 90 4.62 -4.97 -4.78
CA VAL A 90 3.61 -6.01 -4.60
C VAL A 90 3.81 -7.14 -5.59
N VAL A 91 3.45 -8.34 -5.16
CA VAL A 91 3.37 -9.52 -6.02
C VAL A 91 1.94 -10.01 -5.99
N LEU A 92 1.35 -10.14 -7.16
CA LEU A 92 -0.03 -10.60 -7.33
C LEU A 92 -0.05 -11.95 -8.05
N SER A 93 -1.04 -12.76 -7.72
CA SER A 93 -1.27 -14.05 -8.39
C SER A 93 -2.77 -14.22 -8.64
N ASP A 94 -3.11 -14.78 -9.78
CA ASP A 94 -4.50 -15.12 -10.10
C ASP A 94 -4.91 -16.48 -9.55
#